data_e2232738037d50dfe2ddd533ed7d79c4
#
_entry.id   e2232738037d50dfe2ddd533ed7d79c4
#
_cell.length_a   1.000
_cell.length_b   1.000
_cell.length_c   1.000
_cell.angle_alpha   90.00
_cell.angle_beta   90.00
_cell.angle_gamma   90.00
#
_symmetry.space_group_name_H-M   'P 1'
#
loop_
_entity.id
_entity.type
_entity.pdbx_description
1 polymer ?
#
loop_
_entity_poly.entity_id
_entity_poly.type
_entity_poly.pdbx_seq_one_letter_code
_entity_poly.pdbx_strand_id
1 'polypeptide(L)'
;MRFKLNITLHADELLENIIEYVAVQLSNKSVAISILEDVEKVYNVLEERAEAFPYCEDPFLAAKGIRKALLARHDYVILYRIDEDTVTVEGIFHELENYSSKL
;
A
#
# COMPACT_ATOMS: atom_id res chain seq x y z
N MET A 1 -9.47 -17.10 -6.89
CA MET A 1 -10.64 -16.26 -6.63
C MET A 1 -10.26 -14.81 -6.83
N ARG A 2 -11.06 -14.04 -7.53
CA ARG A 2 -10.78 -12.62 -7.73
C ARG A 2 -11.44 -11.79 -6.64
N PHE A 3 -10.74 -10.76 -6.23
CA PHE A 3 -11.23 -9.81 -5.24
C PHE A 3 -11.59 -8.48 -5.90
N LYS A 4 -12.53 -7.78 -5.32
CA LYS A 4 -12.81 -6.39 -5.69
C LYS A 4 -11.81 -5.51 -4.97
N LEU A 5 -11.16 -4.61 -5.68
CA LEU A 5 -10.17 -3.72 -5.10
C LEU A 5 -10.83 -2.36 -4.81
N ASN A 6 -10.82 -1.97 -3.55
CA ASN A 6 -11.30 -0.67 -3.10
C ASN A 6 -10.13 0.13 -2.53
N ILE A 7 -9.74 1.20 -3.22
CA ILE A 7 -8.67 2.08 -2.76
C ILE A 7 -9.33 3.28 -2.09
N THR A 8 -9.08 3.44 -0.79
CA THR A 8 -9.68 4.56 -0.05
C THR A 8 -9.16 5.89 -0.58
N LEU A 9 -9.93 6.95 -0.40
CA LEU A 9 -9.49 8.30 -0.74
C LEU A 9 -8.20 8.65 0.01
N HIS A 10 -8.11 8.26 1.27
CA HIS A 10 -6.92 8.49 2.09
C HIS A 10 -5.69 7.82 1.49
N ALA A 11 -5.81 6.56 1.08
CA ALA A 11 -4.70 5.83 0.45
C ALA A 11 -4.25 6.51 -0.84
N ASP A 12 -5.21 6.97 -1.63
CA ASP A 12 -4.93 7.63 -2.90
C ASP A 12 -4.20 8.97 -2.68
N GLU A 13 -4.64 9.74 -1.70
CA GLU A 13 -3.99 10.99 -1.33
C GLU A 13 -2.56 10.77 -0.81
N LEU A 14 -2.35 9.73 -0.01
CA LEU A 14 -1.01 9.38 0.48
C LEU A 14 -0.08 9.04 -0.69
N LEU A 15 -0.57 8.29 -1.65
CA LEU A 15 0.22 7.94 -2.83
C LEU A 15 0.55 9.18 -3.66
N GLU A 16 -0.42 10.05 -3.90
CA GLU A 16 -0.20 11.30 -4.62
C GLU A 16 0.87 12.15 -3.93
N ASN A 17 0.84 12.25 -2.61
CA ASN A 17 1.83 13.00 -1.85
C ASN A 17 3.23 12.41 -2.00
N ILE A 18 3.37 11.09 -1.98
CA ILE A 18 4.66 10.42 -2.19
C ILE A 18 5.19 10.73 -3.60
N ILE A 19 4.33 10.58 -4.60
CA ILE A 19 4.74 10.80 -6.01
C ILE A 19 5.15 12.24 -6.23
N GLU A 20 4.38 13.19 -5.73
CA GLU A 20 4.71 14.60 -5.85
C GLU A 20 6.04 14.93 -5.15
N TYR A 21 6.25 14.41 -3.95
CA TYR A 21 7.49 14.62 -3.22
C TYR A 21 8.69 14.12 -4.02
N VAL A 22 8.64 12.90 -4.53
CA VAL A 22 9.74 12.30 -5.27
C VAL A 22 9.95 12.99 -6.62
N ALA A 23 8.89 13.24 -7.36
CA ALA A 23 9.00 13.83 -8.70
C ALA A 23 9.42 15.29 -8.67
N VAL A 24 8.90 16.07 -7.72
CA VAL A 24 9.10 17.52 -7.66
C VAL A 24 10.20 17.88 -6.65
N GLN A 25 10.03 17.51 -5.38
CA GLN A 25 10.98 17.91 -4.33
C GLN A 25 12.35 17.26 -4.53
N LEU A 26 12.38 15.99 -4.90
CA LEU A 26 13.63 15.27 -5.17
C LEU A 26 14.03 15.33 -6.64
N SER A 27 13.24 15.98 -7.49
CA SER A 27 13.48 16.10 -8.94
C SER A 27 13.81 14.77 -9.59
N ASN A 28 13.09 13.70 -9.21
CA ASN A 28 13.36 12.37 -9.71
C ASN A 28 12.11 11.68 -10.26
N LYS A 29 11.75 12.07 -11.48
CA LYS A 29 10.55 11.54 -12.15
C LYS A 29 10.66 10.05 -12.44
N SER A 30 11.86 9.54 -12.75
CA SER A 30 12.02 8.12 -13.05
C SER A 30 11.77 7.25 -11.82
N VAL A 31 12.19 7.69 -10.65
CA VAL A 31 11.88 6.98 -9.40
C VAL A 31 10.39 7.07 -9.08
N ALA A 32 9.76 8.21 -9.30
CA ALA A 32 8.33 8.36 -9.10
C ALA A 32 7.53 7.39 -9.97
N ILE A 33 7.90 7.25 -11.23
CA ILE A 33 7.27 6.29 -12.15
C ILE A 33 7.49 4.86 -11.67
N SER A 34 8.71 4.54 -11.22
CA SER A 34 9.05 3.22 -10.69
C SER A 34 8.20 2.86 -9.46
N ILE A 35 7.94 3.83 -8.58
CA ILE A 35 7.07 3.62 -7.42
C ILE A 35 5.64 3.29 -7.88
N LEU A 36 5.11 4.06 -8.84
CA LEU A 36 3.78 3.79 -9.38
C LEU A 36 3.68 2.40 -10.01
N GLU A 37 4.71 1.98 -10.74
CA GLU A 37 4.76 0.63 -11.31
C GLU A 37 4.72 -0.45 -10.24
N ASP A 38 5.47 -0.26 -9.16
CA ASP A 38 5.48 -1.20 -8.04
C ASP A 38 4.12 -1.27 -7.34
N VAL A 39 3.47 -0.13 -7.16
CA VAL A 39 2.12 -0.07 -6.58
C VAL A 39 1.13 -0.82 -7.46
N GLU A 40 1.19 -0.62 -8.76
CA GLU A 40 0.31 -1.31 -9.70
C GLU A 40 0.50 -2.81 -9.65
N LYS A 41 1.74 -3.30 -9.55
CA LYS A 41 2.02 -4.72 -9.41
C LYS A 41 1.40 -5.30 -8.14
N VAL A 42 1.48 -4.59 -7.03
CA VAL A 42 0.84 -5.02 -5.78
C VAL A 42 -0.67 -5.08 -5.96
N TYR A 43 -1.26 -4.04 -6.53
CA TYR A 43 -2.72 -4.01 -6.75
C TYR A 43 -3.18 -5.19 -7.61
N ASN A 44 -2.42 -5.55 -8.64
CA ASN A 44 -2.74 -6.71 -9.47
C ASN A 44 -2.71 -8.01 -8.67
N VAL A 45 -1.72 -8.17 -7.78
CA VAL A 45 -1.66 -9.35 -6.90
C VAL A 45 -2.85 -9.35 -5.94
N LEU A 46 -3.23 -8.20 -5.39
CA LEU A 46 -4.35 -8.12 -4.44
C LEU A 46 -5.67 -8.52 -5.09
N GLU A 47 -5.88 -8.20 -6.36
CA GLU A 47 -7.08 -8.60 -7.07
C GLU A 47 -7.18 -10.11 -7.26
N GLU A 48 -6.07 -10.81 -7.35
CA GLU A 48 -6.05 -12.25 -7.61
C GLU A 48 -5.76 -13.10 -6.37
N ARG A 49 -4.85 -12.64 -5.51
CA ARG A 49 -4.34 -13.43 -4.38
C ARG A 49 -4.12 -12.52 -3.17
N ALA A 50 -5.21 -11.92 -2.68
CA ALA A 50 -5.10 -10.96 -1.57
C ALA A 50 -4.52 -11.57 -0.29
N GLU A 51 -4.63 -12.88 -0.10
CA GLU A 51 -4.07 -13.57 1.07
C GLU A 51 -2.56 -13.85 0.94
N ALA A 52 -1.92 -13.48 -0.18
CA ALA A 52 -0.50 -13.76 -0.42
C ALA A 52 0.45 -13.01 0.53
N PHE A 53 0.01 -11.88 1.07
CA PHE A 53 0.84 -11.08 1.96
C PHE A 53 0.46 -11.30 3.42
N PRO A 54 1.42 -11.21 4.35
CA PRO A 54 1.16 -11.48 5.76
C PRO A 54 0.41 -10.35 6.45
N TYR A 55 -0.12 -10.64 7.64
CA TYR A 55 -0.62 -9.61 8.54
C TYR A 55 0.54 -8.73 9.02
N CYS A 56 0.22 -7.50 9.41
CA CYS A 56 1.19 -6.61 10.02
C CYS A 56 1.76 -7.22 11.31
N GLU A 57 3.02 -6.93 11.59
CA GLU A 57 3.68 -7.39 12.82
C GLU A 57 3.14 -6.65 14.04
N ASP A 58 2.72 -5.40 13.87
CA ASP A 58 2.11 -4.61 14.94
C ASP A 58 0.82 -5.28 15.39
N PRO A 59 0.71 -5.68 16.69
CA PRO A 59 -0.47 -6.39 17.18
C PRO A 59 -1.78 -5.59 17.06
N PHE A 60 -1.70 -4.28 17.16
CA PHE A 60 -2.87 -3.40 17.03
C PHE A 60 -3.44 -3.45 15.61
N LEU A 61 -2.58 -3.38 14.61
CA LEU A 61 -3.00 -3.47 13.21
C LEU A 61 -3.42 -4.89 12.84
N ALA A 62 -2.67 -5.89 13.30
CA ALA A 62 -3.01 -7.29 13.05
C ALA A 62 -4.39 -7.63 13.61
N ALA A 63 -4.73 -7.11 14.80
CA ALA A 63 -6.04 -7.32 15.41
C ALA A 63 -7.18 -6.72 14.57
N LYS A 64 -6.89 -5.71 13.76
CA LYS A 64 -7.85 -5.13 12.82
C LYS A 64 -7.90 -5.85 11.48
N GLY A 65 -7.11 -6.91 11.30
CA GLY A 65 -7.03 -7.64 10.05
C GLY A 65 -6.16 -6.96 9.00
N ILE A 66 -5.33 -6.00 9.39
CA ILE A 66 -4.49 -5.26 8.43
C ILE A 66 -3.31 -6.13 7.99
N ARG A 67 -3.14 -6.24 6.68
CA ARG A 67 -2.03 -6.92 6.04
C ARG A 67 -1.06 -5.93 5.43
N LYS A 68 0.16 -6.37 5.19
CA LYS A 68 1.26 -5.52 4.74
C LYS A 68 1.87 -6.09 3.47
N ALA A 69 1.86 -5.30 2.39
CA ALA A 69 2.52 -5.64 1.14
C ALA A 69 3.67 -4.67 0.88
N LEU A 70 4.89 -5.21 0.84
CA LEU A 70 6.08 -4.41 0.53
C LEU A 70 6.19 -4.19 -0.98
N LEU A 71 6.60 -2.99 -1.38
CA LEU A 71 6.97 -2.74 -2.77
C LEU A 71 8.27 -3.47 -3.10
N ALA A 72 8.40 -3.94 -4.35
CA ALA A 72 9.55 -4.76 -4.74
C ALA A 72 10.87 -3.99 -4.78
N ARG A 73 10.83 -2.71 -5.21
CA ARG A 73 12.04 -1.92 -5.48
C ARG A 73 12.18 -0.68 -4.62
N HIS A 74 11.22 -0.43 -3.73
CA HIS A 74 11.20 0.79 -2.92
C HIS A 74 10.76 0.48 -1.51
N ASP A 75 11.19 1.30 -0.55
CA ASP A 75 10.94 1.09 0.88
C ASP A 75 9.57 1.62 1.33
N TYR A 76 8.52 1.24 0.60
CA TYR A 76 7.14 1.59 0.94
C TYR A 76 6.33 0.33 1.18
N VAL A 77 5.32 0.46 2.01
CA VAL A 77 4.38 -0.62 2.33
C VAL A 77 2.97 -0.18 2.01
N ILE A 78 2.19 -1.09 1.44
CA ILE A 78 0.76 -0.90 1.24
C ILE A 78 0.04 -1.67 2.34
N LEU A 79 -0.81 -0.98 3.09
CA LEU A 79 -1.60 -1.58 4.15
C LEU A 79 -3.02 -1.78 3.65
N TYR A 80 -3.55 -2.98 3.83
CA TYR A 80 -4.87 -3.34 3.33
C TYR A 80 -5.51 -4.38 4.23
N ARG A 81 -6.82 -4.56 4.06
CA ARG A 81 -7.56 -5.63 4.73
C ARG A 81 -8.49 -6.30 3.74
N ILE A 82 -8.83 -7.54 4.04
CA ILE A 82 -9.76 -8.32 3.24
C ILE A 82 -11.08 -8.43 4.02
N ASP A 83 -12.17 -8.14 3.35
CA ASP A 83 -13.50 -8.23 3.91
C ASP A 83 -14.39 -8.97 2.88
N GLU A 84 -14.58 -10.25 3.09
CA GLU A 84 -15.25 -11.16 2.15
C GLU A 84 -14.53 -11.18 0.80
N ASP A 85 -15.12 -10.64 -0.25
CA ASP A 85 -14.53 -10.58 -1.59
C ASP A 85 -13.90 -9.23 -1.92
N THR A 86 -13.86 -8.32 -0.95
CA THR A 86 -13.36 -6.96 -1.15
C THR A 86 -12.03 -6.76 -0.43
N VAL A 87 -11.06 -6.23 -1.15
CA VAL A 87 -9.79 -5.78 -0.59
C VAL A 87 -9.85 -4.26 -0.47
N THR A 88 -9.70 -3.76 0.75
CA THR A 88 -9.67 -2.32 0.99
C THR A 88 -8.24 -1.88 1.28
N VAL A 89 -7.69 -1.03 0.41
CA VAL A 89 -6.36 -0.45 0.60
C VAL A 89 -6.50 0.75 1.52
N GLU A 90 -5.93 0.66 2.71
CA GLU A 90 -6.09 1.68 3.76
C GLU A 90 -5.04 2.78 3.67
N GLY A 91 -3.85 2.47 3.16
CA GLY A 91 -2.81 3.47 3.03
C GLY A 91 -1.54 2.93 2.42
N ILE A 92 -0.64 3.85 2.11
CA ILE A 92 0.73 3.55 1.71
C ILE A 92 1.66 4.44 2.52
N PHE A 93 2.70 3.84 3.09
CA PHE A 93 3.62 4.53 4.00
C PHE A 93 5.04 4.11 3.72
N HIS A 94 5.99 4.97 4.09
CA HIS A 94 7.39 4.56 4.11
C HIS A 94 7.56 3.47 5.18
N GLU A 95 8.40 2.49 4.90
CA GLU A 95 8.59 1.33 5.79
C GLU A 95 8.97 1.71 7.22
N LEU A 96 9.71 2.82 7.39
CA LEU A 96 10.17 3.29 8.68
C LEU A 96 9.20 4.23 9.41
N GLU A 97 8.07 4.59 8.80
CA GLU A 97 7.07 5.42 9.46
C GLU A 97 6.36 4.65 10.57
N ASN A 98 5.94 5.38 11.59
CA ASN A 98 5.04 4.82 12.60
C ASN A 98 3.61 4.85 12.07
N TYR A 99 3.29 3.99 11.12
CA TYR A 99 1.99 4.00 10.45
C TYR A 99 0.86 3.46 11.30
N SER A 100 1.15 2.72 12.36
CA SER A 100 0.11 2.25 13.27
C SER A 100 -0.66 3.41 13.93
N SER A 101 -0.02 4.55 14.12
CA SER A 101 -0.68 5.74 14.67
C SER A 101 -1.46 6.53 13.62
N LYS A 102 -1.36 6.16 12.35
CA LYS A 102 -1.95 6.90 11.22
C LYS A 102 -3.15 6.18 10.59
N LEU A 103 -3.50 5.02 11.12
CA LEU A 103 -4.65 4.24 10.64
C LEU A 103 -5.79 4.16 11.65
#